data_d7ec8558dd16c6b65cfec236f0acdf54
#
_entry.id   d7ec8558dd16c6b65cfec236f0acdf54
#
_cell.length_a   1.000
_cell.length_b   1.000
_cell.length_c   1.000
_cell.angle_alpha   90.00
_cell.angle_beta   90.00
_cell.angle_gamma   90.00
#
_symmetry.space_group_name_H-M   'P 1'
#
loop_
_entity.id
_entity.type
_entity.pdbx_description
1 polymer ?
#
loop_
_entity_poly.entity_id
_entity_poly.type
_entity_poly.pdbx_seq_one_letter_code
_entity_poly.pdbx_strand_id
1 'polypeptide(L)'
;MSGHSKWAQIKRKKAVTDAKRGAVFAKIAKEIMVAARLGGPDPDHNFRLRFAIEKAKANLVPANNIQRAIEKGSGQALGEGNIEEIIYEGYGPGGIGIMVLCTTDNKNRTVQDLRSYFTKCGGKLAESGAVSWMFSKCGEIKLPANLSKSQEKLYELAINAGASDIDLSEGENPIVITSPDELEKVQKNISSQNIVQNVFSNFNIADDVLKEEMKH
;
A
#
# COMPACT_ATOMS: atom_id res chain seq x y z
N MET A 1 0.34 25.88 40.85
CA MET A 1 -0.20 26.07 39.48
C MET A 1 0.42 25.03 38.50
N SER A 2 0.18 23.73 38.73
CA SER A 2 0.79 22.66 37.88
C SER A 2 -0.22 21.78 37.09
N GLY A 3 -1.53 22.02 37.23
CA GLY A 3 -2.55 21.19 36.61
C GLY A 3 -2.77 21.43 35.10
N HIS A 4 -2.49 22.63 34.60
CA HIS A 4 -2.75 22.98 33.20
C HIS A 4 -1.74 22.41 32.22
N SER A 5 -0.52 22.07 32.64
CA SER A 5 0.52 21.56 31.77
C SER A 5 0.25 20.09 31.34
N LYS A 6 -0.25 19.25 32.24
CA LYS A 6 -0.52 17.83 31.97
C LYS A 6 -1.72 17.67 31.03
N TRP A 7 -2.82 18.42 31.26
CA TRP A 7 -3.96 18.43 30.36
C TRP A 7 -3.60 18.93 28.95
N ALA A 8 -2.85 20.03 28.85
CA ALA A 8 -2.37 20.57 27.59
C ALA A 8 -1.47 19.58 26.83
N GLN A 9 -0.60 18.84 27.53
CA GLN A 9 0.24 17.79 26.95
C GLN A 9 -0.60 16.61 26.43
N ILE A 10 -1.58 16.16 27.20
CA ILE A 10 -2.50 15.08 26.78
C ILE A 10 -3.31 15.51 25.54
N LYS A 11 -3.86 16.74 25.55
CA LYS A 11 -4.59 17.30 24.43
C LYS A 11 -3.74 17.39 23.16
N ARG A 12 -2.48 17.84 23.28
CA ARG A 12 -1.54 17.89 22.14
C ARG A 12 -1.20 16.51 21.62
N LYS A 13 -0.89 15.54 22.50
CA LYS A 13 -0.62 14.15 22.10
C LYS A 13 -1.82 13.54 21.40
N LYS A 14 -3.03 13.74 21.94
CA LYS A 14 -4.26 13.26 21.32
C LYS A 14 -4.47 13.88 19.94
N ALA A 15 -4.31 15.19 19.79
CA ALA A 15 -4.45 15.89 18.50
C ALA A 15 -3.46 15.38 17.45
N VAL A 16 -2.20 15.12 17.82
CA VAL A 16 -1.19 14.54 16.92
C VAL A 16 -1.57 13.11 16.51
N THR A 17 -2.05 12.30 17.44
CA THR A 17 -2.49 10.92 17.15
C THR A 17 -3.72 10.91 16.24
N ASP A 18 -4.70 11.80 16.52
CA ASP A 18 -5.92 11.91 15.72
C ASP A 18 -5.60 12.41 14.30
N ALA A 19 -4.68 13.37 14.16
CA ALA A 19 -4.22 13.84 12.84
C ALA A 19 -3.52 12.74 12.04
N LYS A 20 -2.62 11.95 12.66
CA LYS A 20 -1.98 10.79 12.02
C LYS A 20 -3.00 9.75 11.58
N ARG A 21 -3.97 9.43 12.45
CA ARG A 21 -5.06 8.49 12.12
C ARG A 21 -5.91 9.02 10.97
N GLY A 22 -6.25 10.31 10.96
CA GLY A 22 -6.98 10.97 9.87
C GLY A 22 -6.24 10.87 8.53
N ALA A 23 -4.93 11.06 8.51
CA ALA A 23 -4.11 10.92 7.30
C ALA A 23 -4.12 9.47 6.76
N VAL A 24 -3.99 8.48 7.66
CA VAL A 24 -4.09 7.05 7.28
C VAL A 24 -5.47 6.74 6.70
N PHE A 25 -6.54 7.20 7.34
CA PHE A 25 -7.91 6.98 6.86
C PHE A 25 -8.14 7.61 5.49
N ALA A 26 -7.63 8.83 5.26
CA ALA A 26 -7.72 9.50 3.96
C ALA A 26 -6.97 8.73 2.86
N LYS A 27 -5.78 8.19 3.15
CA LYS A 27 -5.02 7.36 2.21
C LYS A 27 -5.80 6.09 1.84
N ILE A 28 -6.31 5.36 2.83
CA ILE A 28 -7.09 4.14 2.61
C ILE A 28 -8.40 4.44 1.85
N ALA A 29 -9.09 5.52 2.18
CA ALA A 29 -10.30 5.92 1.46
C ALA A 29 -10.03 6.19 -0.03
N LYS A 30 -8.92 6.85 -0.36
CA LYS A 30 -8.49 7.04 -1.76
C LYS A 30 -8.19 5.72 -2.46
N GLU A 31 -7.55 4.77 -1.79
CA GLU A 31 -7.27 3.43 -2.32
C GLU A 31 -8.57 2.68 -2.65
N ILE A 32 -9.56 2.74 -1.75
CA ILE A 32 -10.90 2.17 -1.98
C ILE A 32 -11.59 2.84 -3.18
N MET A 33 -11.55 4.19 -3.27
CA MET A 33 -12.14 4.92 -4.40
C MET A 33 -11.54 4.49 -5.74
N VAL A 34 -10.21 4.37 -5.83
CA VAL A 34 -9.53 3.92 -7.04
C VAL A 34 -9.90 2.47 -7.37
N ALA A 35 -9.90 1.58 -6.39
CA ALA A 35 -10.26 0.19 -6.60
C ALA A 35 -11.70 0.04 -7.11
N ALA A 36 -12.65 0.75 -6.50
CA ALA A 36 -14.06 0.75 -6.92
C ALA A 36 -14.24 1.33 -8.34
N ARG A 37 -13.43 2.33 -8.71
CA ARG A 37 -13.49 2.94 -10.04
C ARG A 37 -13.00 2.02 -11.14
N LEU A 38 -11.89 1.32 -10.90
CA LEU A 38 -11.25 0.48 -11.91
C LEU A 38 -11.91 -0.87 -12.10
N GLY A 39 -12.41 -1.47 -11.03
CA GLY A 39 -12.95 -2.83 -11.03
C GLY A 39 -14.42 -2.93 -10.61
N GLY A 40 -15.12 -1.80 -10.42
CA GLY A 40 -16.52 -1.77 -9.98
C GLY A 40 -16.67 -1.78 -8.45
N PRO A 41 -17.90 -1.47 -7.96
CA PRO A 41 -18.20 -1.29 -6.53
C PRO A 41 -18.42 -2.59 -5.76
N ASP A 42 -18.48 -3.72 -6.44
CA ASP A 42 -18.74 -5.02 -5.82
C ASP A 42 -17.46 -5.71 -5.39
N PRO A 43 -17.20 -5.88 -4.08
CA PRO A 43 -16.00 -6.54 -3.59
C PRO A 43 -15.93 -8.03 -3.94
N ASP A 44 -17.04 -8.70 -4.24
CA ASP A 44 -17.04 -10.11 -4.62
C ASP A 44 -16.48 -10.31 -6.03
N HIS A 45 -16.63 -9.31 -6.89
CA HIS A 45 -16.13 -9.29 -8.27
C HIS A 45 -14.89 -8.41 -8.45
N ASN A 46 -14.46 -7.70 -7.41
CA ASN A 46 -13.31 -6.80 -7.43
C ASN A 46 -12.33 -7.13 -6.31
N PHE A 47 -11.34 -7.98 -6.63
CA PHE A 47 -10.32 -8.41 -5.68
C PHE A 47 -9.56 -7.23 -5.05
N ARG A 48 -9.17 -6.22 -5.86
CA ARG A 48 -8.47 -5.02 -5.37
C ARG A 48 -9.32 -4.26 -4.35
N LEU A 49 -10.63 -4.14 -4.59
CA LEU A 49 -11.55 -3.50 -3.66
C LEU A 49 -11.71 -4.30 -2.38
N ARG A 50 -11.88 -5.62 -2.48
CA ARG A 50 -11.96 -6.51 -1.32
C ARG A 50 -10.74 -6.34 -0.42
N PHE A 51 -9.55 -6.37 -1.00
CA PHE A 51 -8.29 -6.19 -0.28
C PHE A 51 -8.19 -4.80 0.39
N ALA A 52 -8.55 -3.73 -0.32
CA ALA A 52 -8.58 -2.37 0.24
C ALA A 52 -9.58 -2.24 1.41
N ILE A 53 -10.72 -2.94 1.35
CA ILE A 53 -11.70 -3.00 2.45
C ILE A 53 -11.12 -3.75 3.66
N GLU A 54 -10.44 -4.88 3.45
CA GLU A 54 -9.78 -5.62 4.54
C GLU A 54 -8.72 -4.77 5.23
N LYS A 55 -7.89 -4.08 4.46
CA LYS A 55 -6.91 -3.12 4.97
C LYS A 55 -7.58 -1.98 5.76
N ALA A 56 -8.72 -1.48 5.29
CA ALA A 56 -9.50 -0.47 6.00
C ALA A 56 -10.01 -0.98 7.36
N LYS A 57 -10.56 -2.19 7.40
CA LYS A 57 -11.02 -2.85 8.63
C LYS A 57 -9.88 -3.07 9.61
N ALA A 58 -8.72 -3.55 9.15
CA ALA A 58 -7.52 -3.74 9.97
C ALA A 58 -7.02 -2.43 10.59
N ASN A 59 -7.20 -1.30 9.90
CA ASN A 59 -6.86 0.04 10.40
C ASN A 59 -8.00 0.72 11.16
N LEU A 60 -9.09 0.01 11.47
CA LEU A 60 -10.25 0.51 12.20
C LEU A 60 -10.94 1.71 11.53
N VAL A 61 -10.97 1.74 10.20
CA VAL A 61 -11.74 2.73 9.43
C VAL A 61 -13.23 2.45 9.61
N PRO A 62 -14.05 3.46 9.99
CA PRO A 62 -15.49 3.26 10.17
C PRO A 62 -16.17 2.76 8.90
N ALA A 63 -17.11 1.83 9.02
CA ALA A 63 -17.83 1.22 7.90
C ALA A 63 -18.49 2.26 6.98
N ASN A 64 -19.07 3.33 7.56
CA ASN A 64 -19.66 4.43 6.78
C ASN A 64 -18.64 5.15 5.89
N ASN A 65 -17.38 5.26 6.33
CA ASN A 65 -16.33 5.89 5.53
C ASN A 65 -15.90 4.96 4.38
N ILE A 66 -15.86 3.64 4.62
CA ILE A 66 -15.60 2.64 3.59
C ILE A 66 -16.69 2.71 2.52
N GLN A 67 -17.96 2.66 2.94
CA GLN A 67 -19.09 2.71 2.03
C GLN A 67 -19.11 3.99 1.18
N ARG A 68 -18.92 5.15 1.80
CA ARG A 68 -18.81 6.44 1.09
C ARG A 68 -17.66 6.46 0.08
N ALA A 69 -16.52 5.84 0.42
CA ALA A 69 -15.39 5.76 -0.49
C ALA A 69 -15.71 4.89 -1.71
N ILE A 70 -16.44 3.78 -1.54
CA ILE A 70 -16.92 2.94 -2.64
C ILE A 70 -17.87 3.71 -3.55
N GLU A 71 -18.87 4.38 -2.98
CA GLU A 71 -19.86 5.18 -3.72
C GLU A 71 -19.21 6.31 -4.52
N LYS A 72 -18.23 7.00 -3.93
CA LYS A 72 -17.44 8.04 -4.62
C LYS A 72 -16.60 7.47 -5.76
N GLY A 73 -15.98 6.35 -5.53
CA GLY A 73 -15.16 5.67 -6.55
C GLY A 73 -15.98 5.16 -7.73
N SER A 74 -17.16 4.61 -7.47
CA SER A 74 -18.07 4.08 -8.51
C SER A 74 -18.80 5.16 -9.33
N GLY A 75 -18.61 6.43 -9.01
CA GLY A 75 -19.30 7.54 -9.71
C GLY A 75 -20.75 7.75 -9.26
N GLN A 76 -21.21 7.09 -8.22
CA GLN A 76 -22.55 7.28 -7.66
C GLN A 76 -22.70 8.59 -6.87
N ALA A 77 -21.60 9.18 -6.44
CA ALA A 77 -21.59 10.48 -5.79
C ALA A 77 -21.43 11.61 -6.82
N LEU A 78 -22.47 12.44 -6.96
CA LEU A 78 -22.48 13.61 -7.85
C LEU A 78 -21.47 14.66 -7.35
N GLY A 79 -20.57 15.11 -8.24
CA GLY A 79 -19.88 16.39 -8.10
C GLY A 79 -18.42 16.40 -7.61
N GLU A 80 -17.73 15.27 -7.46
CA GLU A 80 -16.31 15.29 -7.08
C GLU A 80 -15.38 14.95 -8.25
N GLY A 81 -14.22 15.65 -8.27
CA GLY A 81 -13.23 15.60 -9.34
C GLY A 81 -12.71 14.19 -9.64
N ASN A 82 -12.21 14.03 -10.84
CA ASN A 82 -11.72 12.78 -11.38
C ASN A 82 -10.44 12.35 -10.63
N ILE A 83 -10.56 11.43 -9.66
CA ILE A 83 -9.39 10.87 -8.97
C ILE A 83 -8.70 9.91 -9.93
N GLU A 84 -7.42 10.14 -10.18
CA GLU A 84 -6.58 9.32 -11.04
C GLU A 84 -5.40 8.74 -10.26
N GLU A 85 -4.96 7.56 -10.68
CA GLU A 85 -3.74 6.92 -10.19
C GLU A 85 -2.63 7.19 -11.22
N ILE A 86 -1.54 7.82 -10.77
CA ILE A 86 -0.43 8.24 -11.63
C ILE A 86 0.88 7.83 -10.96
N ILE A 87 1.77 7.24 -11.77
CA ILE A 87 3.13 6.92 -11.33
C ILE A 87 4.04 8.07 -11.75
N TYR A 88 4.80 8.58 -10.79
CA TYR A 88 5.87 9.54 -11.00
C TYR A 88 7.22 8.87 -10.77
N GLU A 89 8.21 9.33 -11.49
CA GLU A 89 9.55 8.77 -11.48
C GLU A 89 10.57 9.82 -11.07
N GLY A 90 11.66 9.39 -10.44
CA GLY A 90 12.72 10.30 -10.05
C GLY A 90 13.96 9.57 -9.56
N TYR A 91 14.96 10.36 -9.26
CA TYR A 91 16.21 9.90 -8.67
C TYR A 91 16.39 10.47 -7.29
N GLY A 92 16.72 9.63 -6.33
CA GLY A 92 17.14 10.00 -5.00
C GLY A 92 18.64 10.34 -4.96
N PRO A 93 19.17 10.67 -3.76
CA PRO A 93 20.60 10.83 -3.54
C PRO A 93 21.37 9.59 -4.00
N GLY A 94 22.54 9.81 -4.60
CA GLY A 94 23.33 8.69 -5.14
C GLY A 94 22.81 8.04 -6.42
N GLY A 95 21.78 8.61 -7.06
CA GLY A 95 21.22 8.09 -8.32
C GLY A 95 20.25 6.91 -8.14
N ILE A 96 19.74 6.70 -6.93
CA ILE A 96 18.74 5.64 -6.65
C ILE A 96 17.44 5.94 -7.40
N GLY A 97 16.95 4.97 -8.19
CA GLY A 97 15.67 5.09 -8.88
C GLY A 97 14.50 5.02 -7.89
N ILE A 98 13.57 5.96 -8.02
CA ILE A 98 12.38 6.05 -7.15
C ILE A 98 11.13 6.11 -8.05
N MET A 99 10.16 5.21 -7.79
CA MET A 99 8.82 5.28 -8.36
C MET A 99 7.82 5.67 -7.27
N VAL A 100 6.95 6.64 -7.55
CA VAL A 100 5.93 7.13 -6.62
C VAL A 100 4.55 6.96 -7.23
N LEU A 101 3.77 6.04 -6.68
CA LEU A 101 2.36 5.87 -7.05
C LEU A 101 1.51 6.88 -6.29
N CYS A 102 0.88 7.80 -7.02
CA CYS A 102 0.03 8.84 -6.47
C CYS A 102 -1.42 8.69 -6.88
N THR A 103 -2.32 8.82 -5.92
CA THR A 103 -3.76 8.95 -6.15
C THR A 103 -4.14 10.41 -5.98
N THR A 104 -4.53 11.08 -7.06
CA THR A 104 -4.76 12.53 -7.07
C THR A 104 -5.98 12.95 -7.90
N ASP A 105 -6.60 14.04 -7.46
CA ASP A 105 -7.62 14.80 -8.18
C ASP A 105 -7.02 15.99 -8.94
N ASN A 106 -5.72 16.30 -8.71
CA ASN A 106 -5.03 17.44 -9.31
C ASN A 106 -3.55 17.14 -9.60
N LYS A 107 -3.27 16.76 -10.86
CA LYS A 107 -1.93 16.42 -11.33
C LYS A 107 -0.92 17.55 -11.12
N ASN A 108 -1.31 18.78 -11.38
CA ASN A 108 -0.39 19.93 -11.31
C ASN A 108 0.08 20.18 -9.87
N ARG A 109 -0.84 20.14 -8.90
CA ARG A 109 -0.50 20.24 -7.48
C ARG A 109 0.45 19.10 -7.07
N THR A 110 0.12 17.86 -7.43
CA THR A 110 0.93 16.70 -7.09
C THR A 110 2.35 16.78 -7.66
N VAL A 111 2.52 17.19 -8.92
CA VAL A 111 3.84 17.38 -9.53
C VAL A 111 4.66 18.43 -8.79
N GLN A 112 4.04 19.56 -8.40
CA GLN A 112 4.72 20.62 -7.65
C GLN A 112 5.16 20.14 -6.27
N ASP A 113 4.29 19.43 -5.55
CA ASP A 113 4.59 18.87 -4.25
C ASP A 113 5.73 17.84 -4.34
N LEU A 114 5.65 16.89 -5.27
CA LEU A 114 6.70 15.89 -5.49
C LEU A 114 8.04 16.54 -5.85
N ARG A 115 8.04 17.53 -6.76
CA ARG A 115 9.26 18.25 -7.11
C ARG A 115 9.90 18.92 -5.89
N SER A 116 9.06 19.52 -5.02
CA SER A 116 9.53 20.12 -3.77
C SER A 116 10.13 19.07 -2.83
N TYR A 117 9.47 17.89 -2.65
CA TYR A 117 9.98 16.82 -1.80
C TYR A 117 11.29 16.24 -2.34
N PHE A 118 11.35 15.87 -3.62
CA PHE A 118 12.59 15.37 -4.22
C PHE A 118 13.75 16.35 -4.03
N THR A 119 13.52 17.63 -4.29
CA THR A 119 14.56 18.67 -4.13
C THR A 119 15.02 18.78 -2.67
N LYS A 120 14.10 18.79 -1.71
CA LYS A 120 14.43 18.87 -0.27
C LYS A 120 15.25 17.69 0.21
N CYS A 121 15.02 16.51 -0.35
CA CYS A 121 15.74 15.29 -0.01
C CYS A 121 17.00 15.08 -0.87
N GLY A 122 17.46 16.09 -1.63
CA GLY A 122 18.65 15.97 -2.46
C GLY A 122 18.47 15.12 -3.71
N GLY A 123 17.22 14.82 -4.08
CA GLY A 123 16.85 14.07 -5.27
C GLY A 123 16.32 14.96 -6.40
N LYS A 124 15.82 14.33 -7.46
CA LYS A 124 15.30 14.99 -8.65
C LYS A 124 14.11 14.24 -9.22
N LEU A 125 12.99 14.92 -9.42
CA LEU A 125 11.86 14.39 -10.20
C LEU A 125 12.29 14.26 -11.67
N ALA A 126 12.00 13.13 -12.30
CA ALA A 126 12.37 12.81 -13.68
C ALA A 126 11.11 12.68 -14.57
N GLU A 127 11.34 12.50 -15.85
CA GLU A 127 10.29 12.20 -16.81
C GLU A 127 9.87 10.71 -16.73
N SER A 128 8.68 10.41 -17.23
CA SER A 128 8.19 9.04 -17.32
C SER A 128 9.13 8.17 -18.16
N GLY A 129 9.42 6.95 -17.69
CA GLY A 129 10.37 6.04 -18.35
C GLY A 129 11.81 6.15 -17.83
N ALA A 130 12.12 7.13 -16.97
CA ALA A 130 13.48 7.36 -16.49
C ALA A 130 14.01 6.23 -15.61
N VAL A 131 13.14 5.64 -14.78
CA VAL A 131 13.52 4.59 -13.82
C VAL A 131 12.61 3.35 -13.89
N SER A 132 11.47 3.42 -14.56
CA SER A 132 10.49 2.31 -14.63
C SER A 132 11.07 1.00 -15.19
N TRP A 133 12.08 1.08 -16.04
CA TRP A 133 12.79 -0.10 -16.55
C TRP A 133 13.54 -0.89 -15.46
N MET A 134 13.80 -0.30 -14.30
CA MET A 134 14.43 -0.95 -13.15
C MET A 134 13.42 -1.75 -12.29
N PHE A 135 12.12 -1.59 -12.54
CA PHE A 135 11.06 -2.13 -11.70
C PHE A 135 10.19 -3.10 -12.48
N SER A 136 9.84 -4.20 -11.86
CA SER A 136 8.85 -5.14 -12.38
C SER A 136 7.63 -5.16 -11.46
N LYS A 137 6.44 -5.02 -12.04
CA LYS A 137 5.20 -5.13 -11.28
C LYS A 137 4.93 -6.59 -10.94
N CYS A 138 4.86 -6.92 -9.66
CA CYS A 138 4.59 -8.27 -9.17
C CYS A 138 3.51 -8.26 -8.09
N GLY A 139 2.96 -9.43 -7.81
CA GLY A 139 2.17 -9.70 -6.61
C GLY A 139 3.07 -10.29 -5.54
N GLU A 140 2.93 -9.85 -4.30
CA GLU A 140 3.68 -10.34 -3.15
C GLU A 140 2.74 -10.95 -2.11
N ILE A 141 3.06 -12.14 -1.63
CA ILE A 141 2.33 -12.83 -0.57
C ILE A 141 3.31 -13.10 0.57
N LYS A 142 3.16 -12.37 1.67
CA LYS A 142 3.99 -12.55 2.87
C LYS A 142 3.53 -13.76 3.65
N LEU A 143 4.43 -14.70 3.90
CA LEU A 143 4.17 -15.88 4.70
C LEU A 143 4.58 -15.65 6.17
N PRO A 144 3.92 -16.33 7.13
CA PRO A 144 4.32 -16.23 8.53
C PRO A 144 5.75 -16.76 8.77
N ALA A 145 6.50 -16.09 9.64
CA ALA A 145 7.90 -16.43 9.95
C ALA A 145 8.09 -17.86 10.51
N ASN A 146 7.07 -18.43 11.13
CA ASN A 146 7.12 -19.80 11.66
C ASN A 146 7.21 -20.87 10.56
N LEU A 147 6.91 -20.53 9.31
CA LEU A 147 7.07 -21.43 8.16
C LEU A 147 8.53 -21.49 7.64
N SER A 148 9.36 -20.53 8.02
CA SER A 148 10.76 -20.44 7.56
C SER A 148 11.70 -21.52 8.07
N LYS A 149 11.20 -22.47 8.90
CA LYS A 149 12.01 -23.56 9.49
C LYS A 149 12.51 -24.60 8.46
N SER A 150 11.96 -24.67 7.27
CA SER A 150 12.41 -25.55 6.20
C SER A 150 12.26 -24.85 4.85
N GLN A 151 13.38 -24.42 4.30
CA GLN A 151 13.42 -23.79 2.98
C GLN A 151 12.85 -24.68 1.88
N GLU A 152 13.16 -25.99 1.91
CA GLU A 152 12.65 -26.96 0.93
C GLU A 152 11.11 -26.98 0.90
N LYS A 153 10.47 -27.01 2.07
CA LYS A 153 8.99 -26.97 2.15
C LYS A 153 8.40 -25.66 1.66
N LEU A 154 9.12 -24.56 1.84
CA LEU A 154 8.68 -23.26 1.32
C LEU A 154 8.77 -23.20 -0.21
N TYR A 155 9.83 -23.73 -0.79
CA TYR A 155 9.94 -23.86 -2.24
C TYR A 155 8.85 -24.77 -2.82
N GLU A 156 8.61 -25.94 -2.22
CA GLU A 156 7.52 -26.83 -2.63
C GLU A 156 6.15 -26.15 -2.56
N LEU A 157 5.88 -25.44 -1.47
CA LEU A 157 4.64 -24.68 -1.28
C LEU A 157 4.46 -23.62 -2.37
N ALA A 158 5.48 -22.84 -2.66
CA ALA A 158 5.45 -21.79 -3.68
C ALA A 158 5.24 -22.38 -5.09
N ILE A 159 5.99 -23.42 -5.44
CA ILE A 159 5.89 -24.12 -6.75
C ILE A 159 4.49 -24.71 -6.91
N ASN A 160 3.99 -25.43 -5.91
CA ASN A 160 2.66 -26.05 -5.96
C ASN A 160 1.52 -25.02 -5.99
N ALA A 161 1.74 -23.84 -5.42
CA ALA A 161 0.79 -22.75 -5.51
C ALA A 161 0.79 -22.05 -6.87
N GLY A 162 1.80 -22.26 -7.72
CA GLY A 162 1.96 -21.60 -9.01
C GLY A 162 2.62 -20.23 -8.93
N ALA A 163 3.47 -20.02 -7.92
CA ALA A 163 4.25 -18.80 -7.78
C ALA A 163 5.35 -18.69 -8.87
N SER A 164 5.76 -17.46 -9.16
CA SER A 164 6.87 -17.20 -10.08
C SER A 164 8.23 -17.29 -9.39
N ASP A 165 8.29 -16.92 -8.09
CA ASP A 165 9.52 -16.92 -7.29
C ASP A 165 9.18 -16.87 -5.80
N ILE A 166 10.19 -17.05 -4.93
CA ILE A 166 10.10 -16.88 -3.49
C ILE A 166 11.37 -16.22 -2.95
N ASP A 167 11.20 -15.13 -2.20
CA ASP A 167 12.27 -14.47 -1.47
C ASP A 167 12.34 -14.99 -0.03
N LEU A 168 13.51 -15.51 0.33
CA LEU A 168 13.83 -16.09 1.64
C LEU A 168 14.94 -15.28 2.34
N SER A 169 14.94 -13.96 2.22
CA SER A 169 15.92 -13.08 2.87
C SER A 169 16.02 -13.35 4.36
N GLU A 170 17.27 -13.43 4.89
CA GLU A 170 17.52 -13.74 6.28
C GLU A 170 16.91 -12.68 7.21
N GLY A 171 16.20 -13.14 8.25
CA GLY A 171 15.59 -12.29 9.27
C GLY A 171 14.23 -11.69 8.90
N GLU A 172 13.74 -11.92 7.70
CA GLU A 172 12.43 -11.45 7.24
C GLU A 172 11.41 -12.60 7.07
N ASN A 173 10.16 -12.23 6.94
CA ASN A 173 9.11 -13.18 6.58
C ASN A 173 9.30 -13.61 5.12
N PRO A 174 9.19 -14.90 4.78
CA PRO A 174 9.24 -15.35 3.39
C PRO A 174 8.20 -14.63 2.51
N ILE A 175 8.59 -14.23 1.32
CA ILE A 175 7.72 -13.54 0.36
C ILE A 175 7.60 -14.38 -0.90
N VAL A 176 6.38 -14.84 -1.19
CA VAL A 176 6.07 -15.51 -2.46
C VAL A 176 5.75 -14.44 -3.50
N ILE A 177 6.41 -14.54 -4.66
CA ILE A 177 6.31 -13.60 -5.78
C ILE A 177 5.51 -14.25 -6.90
N THR A 178 4.60 -13.48 -7.49
CA THR A 178 3.75 -13.94 -8.60
C THR A 178 3.47 -12.80 -9.58
N SER A 179 2.89 -13.10 -10.73
CA SER A 179 2.33 -12.06 -11.58
C SER A 179 1.11 -11.41 -10.90
N PRO A 180 0.83 -10.12 -11.14
CA PRO A 180 -0.33 -9.45 -10.55
C PRO A 180 -1.65 -10.14 -10.86
N ASP A 181 -1.78 -10.72 -12.06
CA ASP A 181 -3.02 -11.36 -12.53
C ASP A 181 -3.27 -12.72 -11.87
N GLU A 182 -2.21 -13.38 -11.39
CA GLU A 182 -2.33 -14.68 -10.72
C GLU A 182 -2.34 -14.58 -9.19
N LEU A 183 -2.19 -13.38 -8.64
CA LEU A 183 -2.05 -13.17 -7.19
C LEU A 183 -3.18 -13.81 -6.39
N GLU A 184 -4.43 -13.63 -6.80
CA GLU A 184 -5.58 -14.21 -6.10
C GLU A 184 -5.58 -15.74 -6.14
N LYS A 185 -5.24 -16.32 -7.29
CA LYS A 185 -5.15 -17.77 -7.48
C LYS A 185 -4.05 -18.38 -6.61
N VAL A 186 -2.85 -17.78 -6.63
CA VAL A 186 -1.71 -18.24 -5.85
C VAL A 186 -2.00 -18.10 -4.36
N GLN A 187 -2.61 -17.00 -3.93
CA GLN A 187 -3.02 -16.78 -2.54
C GLN A 187 -4.02 -17.86 -2.06
N LYS A 188 -5.03 -18.17 -2.86
CA LYS A 188 -5.99 -19.24 -2.55
C LYS A 188 -5.30 -20.60 -2.44
N ASN A 189 -4.41 -20.92 -3.39
CA ASN A 189 -3.67 -22.17 -3.38
C ASN A 189 -2.80 -22.32 -2.13
N ILE A 190 -2.09 -21.25 -1.71
CA ILE A 190 -1.31 -21.23 -0.47
C ILE A 190 -2.21 -21.44 0.75
N SER A 191 -3.33 -20.74 0.83
CA SER A 191 -4.27 -20.83 1.95
C SER A 191 -4.92 -22.22 2.06
N SER A 192 -5.14 -22.91 0.94
CA SER A 192 -5.74 -24.25 0.92
C SER A 192 -4.82 -25.37 1.38
N GLN A 193 -3.50 -25.14 1.45
CA GLN A 193 -2.52 -26.17 1.85
C GLN A 193 -2.43 -26.42 3.36
N ASN A 194 -3.38 -25.95 4.17
CA ASN A 194 -3.48 -26.16 5.64
C ASN A 194 -2.22 -25.82 6.46
N ILE A 195 -1.20 -25.22 5.84
CA ILE A 195 0.08 -24.87 6.47
C ILE A 195 0.06 -23.41 6.91
N VAL A 196 -0.81 -22.60 6.32
CA VAL A 196 -0.85 -21.14 6.49
C VAL A 196 -2.20 -20.72 7.05
N GLN A 197 -2.21 -20.20 8.29
CA GLN A 197 -3.43 -19.70 8.93
C GLN A 197 -3.79 -18.27 8.48
N ASN A 198 -2.79 -17.47 8.08
CA ASN A 198 -2.98 -16.09 7.61
C ASN A 198 -2.02 -15.79 6.47
N VAL A 199 -2.55 -15.23 5.39
CA VAL A 199 -1.81 -14.76 4.22
C VAL A 199 -2.05 -13.27 4.06
N PHE A 200 -0.95 -12.48 3.97
CA PHE A 200 -1.00 -11.06 3.72
C PHE A 200 -0.43 -10.80 2.32
N SER A 201 -1.21 -10.19 1.44
CA SER A 201 -0.72 -9.73 0.15
C SER A 201 -0.63 -8.21 0.14
N ASN A 202 0.41 -7.68 -0.48
CA ASN A 202 0.62 -6.24 -0.58
C ASN A 202 0.83 -5.85 -2.04
N PHE A 203 0.05 -4.87 -2.51
CA PHE A 203 0.23 -4.21 -3.81
C PHE A 203 1.11 -2.96 -3.71
N ASN A 204 1.77 -2.72 -2.59
CA ASN A 204 2.54 -1.52 -2.37
C ASN A 204 4.02 -1.73 -2.71
N ILE A 205 4.52 -0.83 -3.53
CA ILE A 205 5.93 -0.47 -3.58
C ILE A 205 6.30 -0.02 -2.16
N ALA A 206 7.23 -0.74 -1.56
CA ALA A 206 7.78 -0.64 -0.19
C ALA A 206 7.43 0.62 0.64
N ASP A 207 6.59 0.45 1.66
CA ASP A 207 6.37 1.45 2.72
C ASP A 207 7.61 1.62 3.65
N ASP A 208 8.64 0.80 3.52
CA ASP A 208 9.76 0.76 4.46
C ASP A 208 10.76 1.89 4.28
N VAL A 209 10.84 2.49 3.09
CA VAL A 209 11.70 3.66 2.83
C VAL A 209 11.15 4.93 3.50
N LEU A 210 9.85 5.02 3.81
CA LEU A 210 9.25 6.18 4.46
C LEU A 210 9.38 6.19 5.99
N LYS A 211 9.72 5.05 6.62
CA LYS A 211 9.79 4.95 8.09
C LYS A 211 11.13 5.41 8.69
N GLU A 212 12.20 5.41 7.95
CA GLU A 212 13.52 5.84 8.48
C GLU A 212 13.69 7.36 8.49
N GLU A 213 13.13 8.10 7.54
CA GLU A 213 13.29 9.55 7.47
C GLU A 213 12.36 10.37 8.40
N MET A 214 11.36 9.75 9.03
CA MET A 214 10.49 10.44 10.00
C MET A 214 11.05 10.43 11.44
N LYS A 215 12.31 10.01 11.66
CA LYS A 215 12.97 9.98 12.98
C LYS A 215 13.93 11.13 13.22
N HIS A 216 14.02 12.10 12.32
CA HIS A 216 14.81 13.33 12.53
C HIS A 216 13.95 14.58 12.55
#